data_51b163e4135f8530e7f1618c37614568
#
_entry.id   51b163e4135f8530e7f1618c37614568
#
_cell.length_a   1.000
_cell.length_b   1.000
_cell.length_c   1.000
_cell.angle_alpha   90.00
_cell.angle_beta   90.00
_cell.angle_gamma   90.00
#
_symmetry.space_group_name_H-M   'P 1'
#
loop_
_entity.id
_entity.type
_entity.pdbx_description
1 polymer ?
#
loop_
_entity_poly.entity_id
_entity_poly.type
_entity_poly.pdbx_seq_one_letter_code
_entity_poly.pdbx_strand_id
1 'polypeptide(L)'
;MNIGSGFRSKRPVPVLIIIVAAAVGFYLSLPISGLGIREKYEDVLPTKSFLSPADATERDKRLLKDEVERERYQSGLYQSQLQNEKDYSRFLLGEVQKYKILAGLTAMRGPGVIITLSESHGPTPAEMDPEVLLIHNEDLLRIVNELWQNKAEAIAIGSASGRYVERITTFSPISCSGGACIINDQRMVPPFEIRAIGDADLLKSVLEIRGGFLEKLRSFNINVDVQTSDAVEIPAYNGTTVNLYSHAVIGDEEIMPPSERKAGE
;
A
#
# COMPACT_ATOMS: atom_id res chain seq x y z
N MET A 1 -91.68 -2.58 16.34
CA MET A 1 -90.49 -3.33 16.77
C MET A 1 -89.26 -2.83 15.99
N ASN A 2 -88.36 -2.23 16.73
CA ASN A 2 -87.37 -1.30 16.30
C ASN A 2 -86.07 -2.03 15.85
N ILE A 3 -85.60 -1.80 14.66
CA ILE A 3 -84.33 -2.32 14.16
C ILE A 3 -83.34 -1.15 14.11
N GLY A 4 -82.41 -1.14 15.12
CA GLY A 4 -81.38 -0.13 15.20
C GLY A 4 -80.19 -0.48 14.28
N SER A 5 -79.95 0.34 13.28
CA SER A 5 -78.81 0.32 12.42
C SER A 5 -77.60 1.00 13.13
N GLY A 6 -76.55 0.22 13.54
CA GLY A 6 -75.32 0.75 14.10
C GLY A 6 -74.47 1.38 13.00
N PHE A 7 -74.39 2.70 12.94
CA PHE A 7 -73.51 3.46 12.11
C PHE A 7 -72.10 3.51 12.74
N ARG A 8 -71.15 2.72 12.19
CA ARG A 8 -69.78 2.72 12.64
C ARG A 8 -69.05 3.96 12.15
N SER A 9 -68.90 4.94 13.00
CA SER A 9 -68.17 6.19 12.74
C SER A 9 -66.69 5.85 12.47
N LYS A 10 -66.25 6.02 11.23
CA LYS A 10 -64.83 6.05 10.87
C LYS A 10 -64.24 7.35 11.42
N ARG A 11 -63.40 7.27 12.44
CA ARG A 11 -62.66 8.43 12.94
C ARG A 11 -61.79 8.95 11.81
N PRO A 12 -61.83 10.24 11.42
CA PRO A 12 -60.92 10.77 10.43
C PRO A 12 -59.51 10.74 11.01
N VAL A 13 -58.61 10.10 10.30
CA VAL A 13 -57.17 10.20 10.60
C VAL A 13 -56.84 11.67 10.53
N PRO A 14 -56.32 12.30 11.58
CA PRO A 14 -56.12 13.75 11.57
C PRO A 14 -55.16 14.08 10.44
N VAL A 15 -55.56 14.98 9.56
CA VAL A 15 -54.81 15.47 8.39
C VAL A 15 -53.37 15.87 8.77
N LEU A 16 -53.22 16.30 10.03
CA LEU A 16 -51.92 16.61 10.63
C LEU A 16 -50.95 15.42 10.57
N ILE A 17 -51.40 14.18 10.82
CA ILE A 17 -50.54 12.96 10.80
C ILE A 17 -50.05 12.67 9.35
N ILE A 18 -50.90 12.90 8.37
CA ILE A 18 -50.57 12.71 6.95
C ILE A 18 -49.54 13.76 6.52
N ILE A 19 -49.68 15.01 6.95
CA ILE A 19 -48.75 16.09 6.65
C ILE A 19 -47.39 15.83 7.30
N VAL A 20 -47.37 15.40 8.56
CA VAL A 20 -46.12 15.05 9.28
C VAL A 20 -45.43 13.85 8.62
N ALA A 21 -46.16 12.80 8.26
CA ALA A 21 -45.59 11.63 7.56
C ALA A 21 -45.04 12.00 6.17
N ALA A 22 -45.74 12.89 5.42
CA ALA A 22 -45.24 13.39 4.14
C ALA A 22 -43.98 14.25 4.29
N ALA A 23 -43.91 15.09 5.32
CA ALA A 23 -42.74 15.92 5.61
C ALA A 23 -41.52 15.08 6.01
N VAL A 24 -41.73 14.06 6.86
CA VAL A 24 -40.65 13.13 7.25
C VAL A 24 -40.19 12.28 6.05
N GLY A 25 -41.12 11.79 5.22
CA GLY A 25 -40.79 11.07 3.99
C GLY A 25 -40.02 11.92 2.99
N PHE A 26 -40.37 13.18 2.84
CA PHE A 26 -39.66 14.15 1.99
C PHE A 26 -38.24 14.42 2.54
N TYR A 27 -38.08 14.58 3.85
CA TYR A 27 -36.80 14.82 4.49
C TYR A 27 -35.87 13.58 4.37
N LEU A 28 -36.42 12.38 4.42
CA LEU A 28 -35.66 11.13 4.23
C LEU A 28 -35.38 10.84 2.74
N SER A 29 -36.13 11.44 1.81
CA SER A 29 -35.89 11.27 0.36
C SER A 29 -34.89 12.29 -0.21
N LEU A 30 -34.52 13.32 0.56
CA LEU A 30 -33.42 14.19 0.16
C LEU A 30 -32.15 13.35 0.14
N PRO A 31 -31.41 13.30 -0.97
CA PRO A 31 -30.19 12.56 -1.05
C PRO A 31 -29.24 13.07 0.05
N ILE A 32 -28.68 12.16 0.83
CA ILE A 32 -27.66 12.42 1.86
C ILE A 32 -26.34 12.84 1.17
N SER A 33 -26.43 13.80 0.27
CA SER A 33 -25.31 14.44 -0.39
C SER A 33 -24.64 15.52 0.49
N GLY A 34 -25.17 15.72 1.70
CA GLY A 34 -24.73 16.77 2.61
C GLY A 34 -23.86 16.33 3.79
N LEU A 35 -23.65 15.03 3.97
CA LEU A 35 -22.64 14.58 4.94
C LEU A 35 -21.31 14.45 4.20
N GLY A 36 -20.47 15.46 4.34
CA GLY A 36 -19.18 15.66 3.68
C GLY A 36 -18.10 14.61 3.93
N ILE A 37 -18.48 13.33 3.87
CA ILE A 37 -17.55 12.20 3.99
C ILE A 37 -17.04 11.77 2.61
N ARG A 38 -17.78 12.07 1.53
CA ARG A 38 -17.37 11.70 0.16
C ARG A 38 -16.52 12.75 -0.54
N GLU A 39 -16.69 14.02 -0.20
CA GLU A 39 -15.86 15.11 -0.75
C GLU A 39 -14.41 15.11 -0.24
N LYS A 40 -14.15 14.46 0.91
CA LYS A 40 -12.82 14.45 1.52
C LYS A 40 -11.85 13.47 0.85
N TYR A 41 -12.33 12.57 -0.01
CA TYR A 41 -11.48 11.58 -0.69
C TYR A 41 -11.18 11.92 -2.16
N GLU A 42 -11.99 12.76 -2.83
CA GLU A 42 -11.73 13.15 -4.22
C GLU A 42 -10.74 14.32 -4.36
N ASP A 43 -10.66 15.21 -3.35
CA ASP A 43 -9.76 16.36 -3.38
C ASP A 43 -8.30 16.04 -2.95
N VAL A 44 -7.98 14.82 -2.53
CA VAL A 44 -6.65 14.44 -2.05
C VAL A 44 -5.82 13.73 -3.13
N LEU A 45 -6.39 13.46 -4.30
CA LEU A 45 -5.60 12.99 -5.43
C LEU A 45 -5.25 14.22 -6.30
N PRO A 46 -4.02 14.71 -6.30
CA PRO A 46 -3.55 15.58 -7.35
C PRO A 46 -3.38 14.76 -8.63
N THR A 47 -4.50 14.46 -9.30
CA THR A 47 -4.54 13.86 -10.64
C THR A 47 -4.18 14.90 -11.69
N LYS A 48 -3.17 15.72 -11.44
CA LYS A 48 -2.50 16.49 -12.49
C LYS A 48 -1.05 16.09 -12.50
N SER A 49 -0.80 14.98 -13.21
CA SER A 49 0.53 14.74 -13.76
C SER A 49 0.97 15.99 -14.49
N PHE A 50 2.06 16.62 -14.06
CA PHE A 50 2.70 17.74 -14.72
C PHE A 50 3.33 17.36 -16.07
N LEU A 51 3.09 16.16 -16.55
CA LEU A 51 3.50 15.68 -17.86
C LEU A 51 2.30 15.63 -18.78
N SER A 52 2.42 16.19 -19.99
CA SER A 52 1.36 16.05 -20.97
C SER A 52 1.11 14.55 -21.24
N PRO A 53 -0.12 14.12 -21.50
CA PRO A 53 -0.42 12.71 -21.79
C PRO A 53 0.41 12.14 -22.95
N ALA A 54 0.83 12.98 -23.88
CA ALA A 54 1.70 12.62 -25.00
C ALA A 54 3.13 12.27 -24.55
N ASP A 55 3.69 13.03 -23.59
CA ASP A 55 5.05 12.77 -23.08
C ASP A 55 5.10 11.52 -22.19
N ALA A 56 4.04 11.24 -21.44
CA ALA A 56 3.90 10.00 -20.68
C ALA A 56 3.86 8.79 -21.61
N THR A 57 3.06 8.86 -22.69
CA THR A 57 2.92 7.78 -23.66
C THR A 57 4.24 7.49 -24.41
N GLU A 58 5.00 8.52 -24.79
CA GLU A 58 6.29 8.33 -25.45
C GLU A 58 7.38 7.79 -24.51
N ARG A 59 7.35 8.15 -23.24
CA ARG A 59 8.23 7.55 -22.20
C ARG A 59 7.90 6.08 -21.97
N ASP A 60 6.63 5.75 -21.78
CA ASP A 60 6.18 4.37 -21.57
C ASP A 60 6.52 3.50 -22.79
N LYS A 61 6.37 4.03 -24.00
CA LYS A 61 6.74 3.36 -25.23
C LYS A 61 8.25 3.12 -25.35
N ARG A 62 9.10 4.05 -24.92
CA ARG A 62 10.55 3.86 -24.87
C ARG A 62 10.92 2.80 -23.82
N LEU A 63 10.37 2.89 -22.62
CA LEU A 63 10.62 1.91 -21.56
C LEU A 63 10.20 0.49 -21.99
N LEU A 64 9.04 0.37 -22.63
CA LEU A 64 8.54 -0.90 -23.15
C LEU A 64 9.43 -1.44 -24.28
N LYS A 65 9.95 -0.56 -25.14
CA LYS A 65 10.86 -0.94 -26.20
C LYS A 65 12.20 -1.43 -25.65
N ASP A 66 12.75 -0.73 -24.66
CA ASP A 66 14.00 -1.11 -23.99
C ASP A 66 13.83 -2.43 -23.20
N GLU A 67 12.64 -2.69 -22.67
CA GLU A 67 12.31 -3.93 -22.00
C GLU A 67 12.21 -5.09 -23.00
N VAL A 68 11.53 -4.89 -24.12
CA VAL A 68 11.45 -5.90 -25.19
C VAL A 68 12.82 -6.21 -25.78
N GLU A 69 13.70 -5.22 -25.97
CA GLU A 69 15.07 -5.44 -26.44
C GLU A 69 15.91 -6.22 -25.40
N ARG A 70 15.75 -5.90 -24.12
CA ARG A 70 16.39 -6.70 -23.03
C ARG A 70 15.91 -8.14 -23.02
N GLU A 71 14.62 -8.37 -23.10
CA GLU A 71 14.05 -9.73 -23.13
C GLU A 71 14.51 -10.52 -24.37
N ARG A 72 14.58 -9.88 -25.52
CA ARG A 72 15.12 -10.51 -26.74
C ARG A 72 16.60 -10.85 -26.60
N TYR A 73 17.40 -9.96 -26.03
CA TYR A 73 18.82 -10.20 -25.77
C TYR A 73 19.01 -11.36 -24.79
N GLN A 74 18.25 -11.38 -23.70
CA GLN A 74 18.26 -12.49 -22.75
C GLN A 74 17.87 -13.81 -23.41
N SER A 75 16.77 -13.82 -24.19
CA SER A 75 16.36 -15.02 -24.93
C SER A 75 17.46 -15.53 -25.88
N GLY A 76 18.21 -14.64 -26.54
CA GLY A 76 19.35 -15.02 -27.37
C GLY A 76 20.50 -15.63 -26.57
N LEU A 77 20.79 -15.10 -25.37
CA LEU A 77 21.76 -15.70 -24.44
C LEU A 77 21.32 -17.08 -23.98
N TYR A 78 20.04 -17.28 -23.66
CA TYR A 78 19.49 -18.61 -23.31
C TYR A 78 19.78 -19.64 -24.38
N GLN A 79 19.55 -19.33 -25.64
CA GLN A 79 19.77 -20.25 -26.76
C GLN A 79 21.24 -20.57 -26.99
N SER A 80 22.15 -19.61 -26.78
CA SER A 80 23.59 -19.82 -26.99
C SER A 80 24.27 -20.62 -25.86
N GLN A 81 23.73 -20.57 -24.64
CA GLN A 81 24.31 -21.20 -23.45
C GLN A 81 23.87 -22.64 -23.22
N LEU A 82 22.78 -23.08 -23.87
CA LEU A 82 22.32 -24.48 -23.84
C LEU A 82 23.32 -25.50 -24.38
N GLN A 83 24.42 -25.04 -24.99
CA GLN A 83 25.44 -25.92 -25.58
C GLN A 83 26.56 -26.34 -24.63
N ASN A 84 26.64 -25.78 -23.39
CA ASN A 84 27.71 -26.08 -22.45
C ASN A 84 27.17 -26.25 -21.01
N GLU A 85 27.30 -27.44 -20.44
CA GLU A 85 26.72 -27.82 -19.15
C GLU A 85 27.16 -26.93 -17.97
N LYS A 86 28.42 -26.43 -18.00
CA LYS A 86 28.98 -25.52 -16.99
C LYS A 86 28.40 -24.11 -17.10
N ASP A 87 28.15 -23.63 -18.29
CA ASP A 87 27.61 -22.29 -18.55
C ASP A 87 26.11 -22.26 -18.25
N TYR A 88 25.41 -23.38 -18.48
CA TYR A 88 24.01 -23.56 -18.10
C TYR A 88 23.80 -23.46 -16.57
N SER A 89 24.66 -24.12 -15.79
CA SER A 89 24.59 -24.04 -14.32
C SER A 89 24.81 -22.61 -13.80
N ARG A 90 25.76 -21.86 -14.36
CA ARG A 90 25.99 -20.45 -14.00
C ARG A 90 24.83 -19.58 -14.37
N PHE A 91 24.25 -19.82 -15.52
CA PHE A 91 23.09 -19.14 -16.02
C PHE A 91 21.89 -19.33 -15.08
N LEU A 92 21.55 -20.58 -14.72
CA LEU A 92 20.48 -20.89 -13.78
C LEU A 92 20.70 -20.21 -12.41
N LEU A 93 21.93 -20.21 -11.90
CA LEU A 93 22.29 -19.52 -10.66
C LEU A 93 22.04 -18.01 -10.77
N GLY A 94 22.35 -17.41 -11.92
CA GLY A 94 22.07 -16.00 -12.20
C GLY A 94 20.56 -15.69 -12.20
N GLU A 95 19.77 -16.52 -12.85
CA GLU A 95 18.31 -16.38 -12.86
C GLU A 95 17.70 -16.57 -11.46
N VAL A 96 18.14 -17.57 -10.73
CA VAL A 96 17.71 -17.76 -9.32
C VAL A 96 18.04 -16.52 -8.49
N GLN A 97 19.22 -15.93 -8.67
CA GLN A 97 19.60 -14.71 -7.95
C GLN A 97 18.72 -13.52 -8.35
N LYS A 98 18.42 -13.36 -9.63
CA LYS A 98 17.49 -12.33 -10.12
C LYS A 98 16.11 -12.46 -9.46
N TYR A 99 15.54 -13.64 -9.44
CA TYR A 99 14.24 -13.88 -8.80
C TYR A 99 14.29 -13.70 -7.28
N LYS A 100 15.40 -14.05 -6.61
CA LYS A 100 15.59 -13.75 -5.19
C LYS A 100 15.58 -12.26 -4.92
N ILE A 101 16.19 -11.44 -5.77
CA ILE A 101 16.16 -9.97 -5.66
C ILE A 101 14.74 -9.47 -5.81
N LEU A 102 14.02 -9.89 -6.86
CA LEU A 102 12.62 -9.49 -7.11
C LEU A 102 11.68 -9.92 -5.98
N ALA A 103 11.88 -11.09 -5.41
CA ALA A 103 11.11 -11.59 -4.26
C ALA A 103 11.50 -10.93 -2.92
N GLY A 104 12.50 -10.03 -2.91
CA GLY A 104 12.99 -9.39 -1.69
C GLY A 104 13.85 -10.29 -0.79
N LEU A 105 14.27 -11.48 -1.25
CA LEU A 105 15.05 -12.45 -0.50
C LEU A 105 16.56 -12.15 -0.47
N THR A 106 16.95 -10.99 -0.99
CA THR A 106 18.35 -10.54 -1.03
C THR A 106 18.44 -9.15 -0.42
N ALA A 107 19.43 -8.94 0.45
CA ALA A 107 19.72 -7.61 0.97
C ALA A 107 20.15 -6.68 -0.17
N MET A 108 19.73 -5.42 -0.09
CA MET A 108 19.99 -4.42 -1.13
C MET A 108 20.61 -3.17 -0.52
N ARG A 109 21.42 -2.49 -1.32
CA ARG A 109 22.00 -1.19 -0.99
C ARG A 109 21.99 -0.30 -2.21
N GLY A 110 21.56 0.96 -2.05
CA GLY A 110 21.49 1.93 -3.14
C GLY A 110 21.10 3.31 -2.65
N PRO A 111 21.05 4.29 -3.54
CA PRO A 111 20.52 5.61 -3.23
C PRO A 111 19.04 5.53 -2.88
N GLY A 112 18.55 6.50 -2.10
CA GLY A 112 17.15 6.53 -1.73
C GLY A 112 16.83 7.51 -0.61
N VAL A 113 15.75 7.24 0.11
CA VAL A 113 15.26 8.08 1.21
C VAL A 113 15.13 7.30 2.51
N ILE A 114 15.30 8.03 3.60
CA ILE A 114 15.04 7.58 4.97
C ILE A 114 13.99 8.53 5.55
N ILE A 115 12.85 7.99 5.97
CA ILE A 115 11.73 8.72 6.54
C ILE A 115 11.64 8.34 8.01
N THR A 116 11.80 9.31 8.89
CA THR A 116 11.63 9.11 10.34
C THR A 116 10.28 9.64 10.78
N LEU A 117 9.49 8.79 11.43
CA LEU A 117 8.19 9.13 12.00
C LEU A 117 8.27 9.02 13.52
N SER A 118 7.97 10.11 14.22
CA SER A 118 7.91 10.11 15.68
C SER A 118 6.64 10.79 16.18
N GLU A 119 6.06 10.20 17.20
CA GLU A 119 4.92 10.81 17.91
C GLU A 119 5.38 12.02 18.69
N SER A 120 4.55 13.05 18.75
CA SER A 120 4.86 14.22 19.55
C SER A 120 4.55 13.94 21.03
N HIS A 121 5.49 14.31 21.90
CA HIS A 121 5.34 14.23 23.35
C HIS A 121 4.86 15.56 23.95
N GLY A 122 4.33 16.47 23.14
CA GLY A 122 3.77 17.74 23.58
C GLY A 122 2.45 17.58 24.33
N PRO A 123 1.98 18.65 25.03
CA PRO A 123 0.69 18.62 25.68
C PRO A 123 -0.40 18.41 24.63
N THR A 124 -1.20 17.35 24.80
CA THR A 124 -2.35 17.09 23.96
C THR A 124 -3.39 18.19 24.16
N PRO A 125 -3.86 18.87 23.10
CA PRO A 125 -4.99 19.78 23.23
C PRO A 125 -6.17 19.06 23.87
N ALA A 126 -6.80 19.67 24.86
CA ALA A 126 -7.85 19.06 25.69
C ALA A 126 -9.08 18.55 24.88
N GLU A 127 -9.20 18.96 23.62
CA GLU A 127 -10.29 18.61 22.71
C GLU A 127 -9.90 17.51 21.70
N MET A 128 -8.64 17.03 21.68
CA MET A 128 -8.16 16.06 20.69
C MET A 128 -8.06 14.67 21.31
N ASP A 129 -8.61 13.67 20.61
CA ASP A 129 -8.49 12.27 21.00
C ASP A 129 -7.01 11.86 20.97
N PRO A 130 -6.44 11.31 22.07
CA PRO A 130 -5.06 10.84 22.09
C PRO A 130 -4.73 9.80 21.03
N GLU A 131 -5.70 9.00 20.58
CA GLU A 131 -5.48 8.01 19.53
C GLU A 131 -5.12 8.65 18.18
N VAL A 132 -5.60 9.85 17.89
CA VAL A 132 -5.29 10.56 16.63
C VAL A 132 -3.81 10.98 16.53
N LEU A 133 -3.12 11.02 17.67
CA LEU A 133 -1.71 11.40 17.76
C LEU A 133 -0.75 10.21 17.62
N LEU A 134 -1.29 9.00 17.59
CA LEU A 134 -0.51 7.79 17.41
C LEU A 134 -0.32 7.48 15.92
N ILE A 135 0.80 6.82 15.61
CA ILE A 135 1.08 6.31 14.28
C ILE A 135 0.36 4.96 14.13
N HIS A 136 -0.49 4.85 13.10
CA HIS A 136 -1.27 3.67 12.79
C HIS A 136 -0.70 2.87 11.62
N ASN A 137 -1.14 1.61 11.49
CA ASN A 137 -0.78 0.77 10.34
C ASN A 137 -1.18 1.41 9.00
N GLU A 138 -2.30 2.14 8.96
CA GLU A 138 -2.75 2.85 7.75
C GLU A 138 -1.76 3.93 7.31
N ASP A 139 -1.12 4.61 8.26
CA ASP A 139 -0.11 5.63 7.97
C ASP A 139 1.14 5.01 7.34
N LEU A 140 1.62 3.91 7.93
CA LEU A 140 2.77 3.17 7.40
C LEU A 140 2.48 2.59 6.01
N LEU A 141 1.32 1.94 5.85
CA LEU A 141 0.89 1.37 4.58
C LEU A 141 0.74 2.43 3.49
N ARG A 142 0.24 3.62 3.83
CA ARG A 142 0.08 4.70 2.87
C ARG A 142 1.43 5.23 2.38
N ILE A 143 2.39 5.42 3.28
CA ILE A 143 3.75 5.82 2.91
C ILE A 143 4.40 4.75 2.02
N VAL A 144 4.28 3.47 2.38
CA VAL A 144 4.78 2.34 1.59
C VAL A 144 4.17 2.35 0.19
N ASN A 145 2.86 2.57 0.07
CA ASN A 145 2.18 2.64 -1.23
C ASN A 145 2.63 3.85 -2.06
N GLU A 146 2.82 5.01 -1.43
CA GLU A 146 3.37 6.20 -2.13
C GLU A 146 4.78 5.94 -2.66
N LEU A 147 5.63 5.26 -1.89
CA LEU A 147 6.97 4.88 -2.32
C LEU A 147 6.93 3.90 -3.51
N TRP A 148 6.07 2.85 -3.46
CA TRP A 148 5.90 1.92 -4.58
C TRP A 148 5.36 2.59 -5.85
N GLN A 149 4.40 3.50 -5.71
CA GLN A 149 3.87 4.27 -6.85
C GLN A 149 4.95 5.10 -7.55
N ASN A 150 5.93 5.57 -6.78
CA ASN A 150 7.03 6.39 -7.27
C ASN A 150 8.31 5.61 -7.53
N LYS A 151 8.16 4.31 -7.86
CA LYS A 151 9.23 3.44 -8.35
C LYS A 151 10.33 3.15 -7.32
N ALA A 152 10.00 3.11 -6.04
CA ALA A 152 10.94 2.53 -5.08
C ALA A 152 11.20 1.05 -5.45
N GLU A 153 12.46 0.64 -5.40
CA GLU A 153 12.89 -0.72 -5.76
C GLU A 153 12.88 -1.66 -4.56
N ALA A 154 13.03 -1.10 -3.38
CA ALA A 154 13.05 -1.83 -2.13
C ALA A 154 12.59 -0.93 -0.99
N ILE A 155 11.83 -1.49 -0.05
CA ILE A 155 11.36 -0.76 1.14
C ILE A 155 11.59 -1.63 2.38
N ALA A 156 11.96 -0.99 3.49
CA ALA A 156 11.99 -1.59 4.81
C ALA A 156 11.43 -0.64 5.85
N ILE A 157 10.89 -1.19 6.92
CA ILE A 157 10.44 -0.42 8.09
C ILE A 157 11.19 -0.95 9.31
N GLY A 158 11.68 -0.05 10.14
CA GLY A 158 12.40 -0.39 11.35
C GLY A 158 12.10 0.58 12.47
N SER A 159 12.70 0.33 13.62
CA SER A 159 12.79 1.30 14.69
C SER A 159 13.99 2.21 14.45
N ALA A 160 13.86 3.50 14.72
CA ALA A 160 14.98 4.45 14.63
C ALA A 160 16.17 4.08 15.55
N SER A 161 15.97 3.20 16.53
CA SER A 161 17.07 2.60 17.31
C SER A 161 17.97 1.68 16.48
N GLY A 162 17.59 1.33 15.26
CA GLY A 162 18.32 0.44 14.36
C GLY A 162 18.32 -1.05 14.78
N ARG A 163 17.66 -1.40 15.89
CA ARG A 163 17.66 -2.77 16.41
C ARG A 163 16.93 -3.76 15.52
N TYR A 164 15.84 -3.33 14.93
CA TYR A 164 15.00 -4.14 14.05
C TYR A 164 14.72 -3.35 12.78
N VAL A 165 14.95 -3.98 11.65
CA VAL A 165 14.65 -3.43 10.31
C VAL A 165 14.09 -4.58 9.48
N GLU A 166 12.85 -4.47 9.06
CA GLU A 166 12.13 -5.52 8.35
C GLU A 166 11.87 -5.12 6.90
N ARG A 167 12.26 -5.99 5.97
CA ARG A 167 11.96 -5.83 4.54
C ARG A 167 10.47 -5.91 4.29
N ILE A 168 9.93 -4.95 3.55
CA ILE A 168 8.53 -4.98 3.11
C ILE A 168 8.43 -5.65 1.74
N THR A 169 7.59 -6.67 1.68
CA THR A 169 7.25 -7.43 0.47
C THR A 169 5.73 -7.61 0.42
N THR A 170 5.22 -8.32 -0.59
CA THR A 170 3.80 -8.70 -0.68
C THR A 170 3.36 -9.65 0.45
N PHE A 171 4.30 -10.26 1.18
CA PHE A 171 4.04 -11.17 2.30
C PHE A 171 4.14 -10.49 3.66
N SER A 172 4.41 -9.19 3.71
CA SER A 172 4.67 -8.46 4.95
C SER A 172 3.39 -7.98 5.61
N PRO A 173 2.92 -8.58 6.71
CA PRO A 173 1.83 -8.05 7.49
C PRO A 173 2.30 -6.83 8.29
N ILE A 174 1.46 -5.79 8.36
CA ILE A 174 1.65 -4.60 9.19
C ILE A 174 0.39 -4.43 10.02
N SER A 175 0.50 -4.52 11.33
CA SER A 175 -0.61 -4.34 12.27
C SER A 175 -0.15 -3.51 13.46
N CYS A 176 -0.91 -2.49 13.84
CA CYS A 176 -0.60 -1.64 14.98
C CYS A 176 -1.71 -1.70 16.03
N SER A 177 -1.32 -1.63 17.31
CA SER A 177 -2.23 -1.58 18.43
C SER A 177 -1.56 -0.89 19.63
N GLY A 178 -2.21 0.12 20.19
CA GLY A 178 -1.76 0.80 21.41
C GLY A 178 -0.37 1.44 21.29
N GLY A 179 -0.07 2.10 20.16
CA GLY A 179 1.21 2.79 19.93
C GLY A 179 2.38 1.86 19.58
N ALA A 180 2.14 0.56 19.38
CA ALA A 180 3.15 -0.38 18.89
C ALA A 180 2.67 -1.05 17.60
N CYS A 181 3.60 -1.30 16.67
CA CYS A 181 3.32 -2.01 15.42
C CYS A 181 4.06 -3.34 15.39
N ILE A 182 3.41 -4.34 14.79
CA ILE A 182 4.01 -5.64 14.49
C ILE A 182 4.18 -5.70 12.97
N ILE A 183 5.42 -5.89 12.54
CA ILE A 183 5.83 -5.95 11.14
C ILE A 183 6.64 -7.22 10.96
N ASN A 184 6.21 -8.15 10.09
CA ASN A 184 6.86 -9.45 9.91
C ASN A 184 7.15 -10.16 11.26
N ASP A 185 6.15 -10.20 12.15
CA ASP A 185 6.26 -10.77 13.51
C ASP A 185 7.21 -10.03 14.49
N GLN A 186 7.84 -8.94 14.06
CA GLN A 186 8.66 -8.11 14.93
C GLN A 186 7.85 -6.92 15.50
N ARG A 187 7.83 -6.84 16.84
CA ARG A 187 7.19 -5.71 17.52
C ARG A 187 8.13 -4.50 17.56
N MET A 188 7.65 -3.38 17.06
CA MET A 188 8.35 -2.11 16.99
C MET A 188 7.51 -1.00 17.61
N VAL A 189 8.18 0.01 18.12
CA VAL A 189 7.55 1.22 18.67
C VAL A 189 8.17 2.46 18.01
N PRO A 190 7.45 3.58 17.95
CA PRO A 190 8.03 4.83 17.46
C PRO A 190 9.30 5.22 18.25
N PRO A 191 10.22 5.96 17.63
CA PRO A 191 10.21 6.43 16.26
C PRO A 191 10.38 5.30 15.25
N PHE A 192 9.56 5.32 14.18
CA PHE A 192 9.74 4.40 13.05
C PHE A 192 10.69 5.02 12.03
N GLU A 193 11.44 4.18 11.36
CA GLU A 193 12.30 4.54 10.25
C GLU A 193 11.91 3.74 9.02
N ILE A 194 11.40 4.42 7.99
CA ILE A 194 11.05 3.82 6.70
C ILE A 194 12.19 4.12 5.76
N ARG A 195 12.82 3.06 5.21
CA ARG A 195 13.91 3.14 4.25
C ARG A 195 13.39 2.73 2.88
N ALA A 196 13.74 3.48 1.85
CA ALA A 196 13.40 3.12 0.47
C ALA A 196 14.58 3.37 -0.45
N ILE A 197 14.90 2.39 -1.29
CA ILE A 197 15.87 2.51 -2.38
C ILE A 197 15.13 2.93 -3.65
N GLY A 198 15.70 3.89 -4.40
CA GLY A 198 15.16 4.43 -5.64
C GLY A 198 15.78 5.77 -5.98
N ASP A 199 15.19 6.51 -6.91
CA ASP A 199 15.60 7.87 -7.21
C ASP A 199 15.32 8.77 -5.99
N ALA A 200 16.38 9.14 -5.26
CA ALA A 200 16.29 9.85 -4.00
C ALA A 200 15.59 11.22 -4.11
N ASP A 201 15.88 11.96 -5.18
CA ASP A 201 15.31 13.29 -5.39
C ASP A 201 13.84 13.20 -5.79
N LEU A 202 13.48 12.25 -6.65
CA LEU A 202 12.11 11.99 -7.02
C LEU A 202 11.29 11.56 -5.82
N LEU A 203 11.76 10.56 -5.06
CA LEU A 203 11.05 10.04 -3.89
C LEU A 203 10.84 11.15 -2.84
N LYS A 204 11.88 11.94 -2.55
CA LYS A 204 11.76 13.05 -1.61
C LYS A 204 10.77 14.10 -2.10
N SER A 205 10.85 14.51 -3.36
CA SER A 205 10.00 15.57 -3.92
C SER A 205 8.51 15.19 -3.88
N VAL A 206 8.19 13.92 -4.13
CA VAL A 206 6.80 13.44 -4.09
C VAL A 206 6.29 13.35 -2.65
N LEU A 207 7.10 12.85 -1.74
CA LEU A 207 6.73 12.74 -0.32
C LEU A 207 6.51 14.11 0.34
N GLU A 208 7.24 15.15 -0.08
CA GLU A 208 7.15 16.52 0.45
C GLU A 208 6.22 17.45 -0.33
N ILE A 209 5.37 16.89 -1.21
CA ILE A 209 4.41 17.68 -1.97
C ILE A 209 3.43 18.40 -1.04
N ARG A 210 3.11 19.66 -1.36
CA ARG A 210 2.13 20.45 -0.60
C ARG A 210 0.75 19.82 -0.67
N GLY A 211 0.06 19.72 0.48
CA GLY A 211 -1.21 19.02 0.61
C GLY A 211 -1.06 17.49 0.59
N GLY A 212 0.15 16.98 0.55
CA GLY A 212 0.46 15.55 0.55
C GLY A 212 0.24 14.88 1.91
N PHE A 213 0.43 13.57 1.92
CA PHE A 213 0.14 12.79 3.12
C PHE A 213 1.07 13.10 4.30
N LEU A 214 2.37 13.33 4.04
CA LEU A 214 3.30 13.68 5.13
C LEU A 214 2.98 15.04 5.76
N GLU A 215 2.50 16.02 4.98
CA GLU A 215 2.04 17.30 5.53
C GLU A 215 0.80 17.11 6.41
N LYS A 216 -0.11 16.20 6.01
CA LYS A 216 -1.26 15.82 6.82
C LYS A 216 -0.82 15.18 8.15
N LEU A 217 0.15 14.27 8.16
CA LEU A 217 0.69 13.69 9.39
C LEU A 217 1.27 14.77 10.33
N ARG A 218 2.01 15.73 9.77
CA ARG A 218 2.52 16.87 10.54
C ARG A 218 1.40 17.71 11.15
N SER A 219 0.25 17.84 10.49
CA SER A 219 -0.91 18.56 11.03
C SER A 219 -1.57 17.84 12.21
N PHE A 220 -1.36 16.53 12.35
CA PHE A 220 -1.74 15.71 13.51
C PHE A 220 -0.64 15.61 14.56
N ASN A 221 0.33 16.52 14.52
CA ASN A 221 1.41 16.57 15.50
C ASN A 221 2.36 15.35 15.46
N ILE A 222 2.38 14.61 14.35
CA ILE A 222 3.37 13.58 14.08
C ILE A 222 4.58 14.25 13.43
N ASN A 223 5.76 14.09 14.04
CA ASN A 223 7.00 14.59 13.47
C ASN A 223 7.44 13.68 12.32
N VAL A 224 7.64 14.29 11.15
CA VAL A 224 8.08 13.59 9.94
C VAL A 224 9.32 14.28 9.40
N ASP A 225 10.41 13.54 9.34
CA ASP A 225 11.67 13.95 8.71
C ASP A 225 11.96 13.07 7.51
N VAL A 226 12.40 13.66 6.38
CA VAL A 226 12.73 12.96 5.14
C VAL A 226 14.13 13.34 4.71
N GLN A 227 15.05 12.38 4.76
CA GLN A 227 16.44 12.55 4.36
C GLN A 227 16.75 11.72 3.13
N THR A 228 17.56 12.26 2.22
CA THR A 228 18.16 11.50 1.12
C THR A 228 19.47 10.86 1.59
N SER A 229 19.80 9.70 1.03
CA SER A 229 21.05 9.00 1.29
C SER A 229 21.53 8.30 0.03
N ASP A 230 22.85 8.34 -0.21
CA ASP A 230 23.47 7.63 -1.34
C ASP A 230 23.59 6.12 -1.10
N ALA A 231 23.38 5.68 0.14
CA ALA A 231 23.65 4.31 0.57
C ALA A 231 22.65 3.81 1.61
N VAL A 232 21.37 3.75 1.20
CA VAL A 232 20.31 3.11 2.00
C VAL A 232 20.52 1.62 1.98
N GLU A 233 20.58 0.99 3.17
CA GLU A 233 20.68 -0.46 3.31
C GLU A 233 19.33 -1.04 3.73
N ILE A 234 18.89 -2.07 3.00
CA ILE A 234 17.64 -2.78 3.22
C ILE A 234 17.96 -4.28 3.32
N PRO A 235 17.56 -4.95 4.41
CA PRO A 235 17.85 -6.37 4.61
C PRO A 235 17.08 -7.26 3.62
N ALA A 236 17.45 -8.53 3.58
CA ALA A 236 16.62 -9.55 2.95
C ALA A 236 15.36 -9.79 3.78
N TYR A 237 14.26 -10.15 3.10
CA TYR A 237 13.08 -10.69 3.77
C TYR A 237 13.42 -12.07 4.36
N ASN A 238 13.09 -12.27 5.63
CA ASN A 238 13.39 -13.50 6.36
C ASN A 238 12.13 -14.27 6.82
N GLY A 239 10.96 -13.79 6.44
CA GLY A 239 9.70 -14.47 6.72
C GLY A 239 9.40 -15.64 5.77
N THR A 240 8.25 -16.27 5.99
CA THR A 240 7.81 -17.41 5.16
C THR A 240 7.24 -16.92 3.84
N THR A 241 7.68 -17.52 2.72
CA THR A 241 7.23 -17.21 1.35
C THR A 241 6.54 -18.40 0.68
N VAL A 242 6.00 -19.32 1.45
CA VAL A 242 5.42 -20.56 0.92
C VAL A 242 3.99 -20.33 0.44
N ASN A 243 3.72 -20.63 -0.81
CA ASN A 243 2.37 -20.71 -1.36
C ASN A 243 1.82 -22.13 -1.10
N LEU A 244 0.87 -22.25 -0.17
CA LEU A 244 0.30 -23.56 0.18
C LEU A 244 -0.89 -23.95 -0.69
N TYR A 245 -1.57 -22.97 -1.30
CA TYR A 245 -2.84 -23.17 -2.00
C TYR A 245 -2.83 -22.71 -3.47
N SER A 246 -1.78 -22.02 -3.89
CA SER A 246 -1.68 -21.50 -5.27
C SER A 246 -0.66 -22.27 -6.08
N HIS A 247 -1.01 -22.58 -7.32
CA HIS A 247 -0.16 -23.24 -8.28
C HIS A 247 0.09 -22.30 -9.47
N ALA A 248 1.27 -22.38 -10.06
CA ALA A 248 1.55 -21.64 -11.28
C ALA A 248 0.89 -22.36 -12.47
N VAL A 249 0.14 -21.61 -13.27
CA VAL A 249 -0.41 -22.08 -14.54
C VAL A 249 0.48 -21.56 -15.66
N ILE A 250 1.22 -22.45 -16.30
CA ILE A 250 2.10 -22.13 -17.44
C ILE A 250 1.62 -22.90 -18.66
N GLY A 251 0.95 -22.21 -19.59
CA GLY A 251 0.27 -22.85 -20.70
C GLY A 251 -0.92 -23.68 -20.19
N ASP A 252 -1.01 -24.94 -20.66
CA ASP A 252 -2.05 -25.89 -20.23
C ASP A 252 -1.57 -26.82 -19.10
N GLU A 253 -0.34 -26.62 -18.57
CA GLU A 253 0.24 -27.42 -17.50
C GLU A 253 0.20 -26.68 -16.16
N GLU A 254 -0.29 -27.35 -15.12
CA GLU A 254 -0.26 -26.90 -13.75
C GLU A 254 1.06 -27.31 -13.10
N ILE A 255 1.88 -26.34 -12.68
CA ILE A 255 3.14 -26.60 -11.99
C ILE A 255 2.93 -26.55 -10.49
N MET A 256 2.93 -27.72 -9.85
CA MET A 256 2.87 -27.85 -8.40
C MET A 256 4.14 -27.30 -7.71
N PRO A 257 3.99 -26.63 -6.55
CA PRO A 257 5.13 -26.20 -5.76
C PRO A 257 5.97 -27.43 -5.30
N PRO A 258 7.27 -27.26 -5.09
CA PRO A 258 8.19 -28.36 -4.73
C PRO A 258 7.81 -29.12 -3.46
N SER A 259 7.03 -28.47 -2.55
CA SER A 259 6.59 -29.06 -1.28
C SER A 259 5.55 -30.18 -1.42
N GLU A 260 4.88 -30.29 -2.55
CA GLU A 260 3.82 -31.30 -2.79
C GLU A 260 4.27 -32.45 -3.70
N ARG A 261 5.48 -32.41 -4.22
CA ARG A 261 6.02 -33.57 -4.94
C ARG A 261 6.23 -34.70 -3.94
N LYS A 262 5.32 -35.65 -3.93
CA LYS A 262 5.50 -36.90 -3.18
C LYS A 262 6.85 -37.51 -3.57
N ALA A 263 7.70 -37.76 -2.58
CA ALA A 263 8.93 -38.48 -2.78
C ALA A 263 8.58 -39.88 -3.33
N GLY A 264 8.62 -40.08 -4.63
CA GLY A 264 8.33 -41.39 -5.21
C GLY A 264 7.82 -41.41 -6.66
N GLU A 265 8.08 -40.37 -7.48
CA GLU A 265 7.96 -40.49 -8.96
C GLU A 265 9.28 -40.15 -9.64
#